data_055fe9a2d2d927e1ee9d7920dbe98ec5
#
_entry.id   055fe9a2d2d927e1ee9d7920dbe98ec5
#
_cell.length_a   1.000
_cell.length_b   1.000
_cell.length_c   1.000
_cell.angle_alpha   90.00
_cell.angle_beta   90.00
_cell.angle_gamma   90.00
#
_symmetry.space_group_name_H-M   'P 1'
#
loop_
_entity.id
_entity.type
_entity.pdbx_description
1 polymer ?
#
loop_
_entity_poly.entity_id
_entity_poly.type
_entity_poly.pdbx_seq_one_letter_code
_entity_poly.pdbx_strand_id
1 'polypeptide(L)'
;MSSSTSSSASLSSALVLALCCLAGLASARMPYVFSSGSEFITGQVAETFSCEGLPYGYYADVDNACRVFHICLPIPDDLGQIIETAHFSFVCGNQTIFDQQTLTCNHPQDAFPCDQAPSLYDIRNAEFGRIENDNF
;
A
#
# COMPACT_ATOMS: atom_id res chain seq x y z
N MET A 1 -16.63 -14.70 65.39
CA MET A 1 -16.76 -15.27 64.03
C MET A 1 -16.43 -14.18 63.01
N SER A 2 -15.21 -14.14 62.58
CA SER A 2 -14.75 -13.20 61.56
C SER A 2 -14.82 -13.91 60.20
N SER A 3 -15.67 -13.45 59.33
CA SER A 3 -15.75 -13.90 57.94
C SER A 3 -14.74 -13.13 57.13
N SER A 4 -13.63 -13.75 56.82
CA SER A 4 -12.70 -13.27 55.82
C SER A 4 -13.23 -13.57 54.41
N THR A 5 -13.87 -12.62 53.78
CA THR A 5 -14.21 -12.68 52.38
C THR A 5 -13.15 -12.00 51.53
N SER A 6 -12.25 -12.76 51.10
CA SER A 6 -11.57 -12.89 49.82
C SER A 6 -11.52 -11.65 48.91
N SER A 7 -10.34 -11.02 48.90
CA SER A 7 -9.90 -10.04 47.87
C SER A 7 -9.42 -10.65 46.56
N SER A 8 -9.81 -11.87 46.22
CA SER A 8 -9.29 -12.55 45.04
C SER A 8 -10.01 -12.16 43.71
N ALA A 9 -11.17 -11.52 43.81
CA ALA A 9 -11.95 -11.10 42.61
C ALA A 9 -11.39 -9.85 41.91
N SER A 10 -10.70 -8.96 42.65
CA SER A 10 -10.19 -7.70 42.10
C SER A 10 -8.94 -7.86 41.23
N LEU A 11 -8.08 -8.82 41.57
CA LEU A 11 -6.87 -9.11 40.81
C LEU A 11 -7.16 -9.74 39.46
N SER A 12 -8.18 -10.61 39.36
CA SER A 12 -8.61 -11.23 38.10
C SER A 12 -9.20 -10.21 37.13
N SER A 13 -9.98 -9.23 37.63
CA SER A 13 -10.56 -8.17 36.82
C SER A 13 -9.50 -7.22 36.26
N ALA A 14 -8.49 -6.88 37.07
CA ALA A 14 -7.38 -6.03 36.62
C ALA A 14 -6.51 -6.72 35.56
N LEU A 15 -6.30 -8.03 35.68
CA LEU A 15 -5.53 -8.82 34.70
C LEU A 15 -6.28 -8.95 33.37
N VAL A 16 -7.58 -9.14 33.39
CA VAL A 16 -8.43 -9.21 32.19
C VAL A 16 -8.48 -7.85 31.49
N LEU A 17 -8.60 -6.74 32.22
CA LEU A 17 -8.52 -5.39 31.66
C LEU A 17 -7.18 -5.08 31.05
N ALA A 18 -6.06 -5.48 31.67
CA ALA A 18 -4.73 -5.31 31.13
C ALA A 18 -4.49 -6.11 29.85
N LEU A 19 -5.01 -7.33 29.78
CA LEU A 19 -4.96 -8.16 28.55
C LEU A 19 -5.79 -7.57 27.41
N CYS A 20 -6.97 -7.00 27.70
CA CYS A 20 -7.79 -6.32 26.71
C CYS A 20 -7.11 -5.05 26.17
N CYS A 21 -6.40 -4.29 27.01
CA CYS A 21 -5.65 -3.11 26.56
C CYS A 21 -4.46 -3.46 25.65
N LEU A 22 -3.80 -4.60 25.88
CA LEU A 22 -2.70 -5.08 25.04
C LEU A 22 -3.18 -5.58 23.66
N ALA A 23 -4.38 -6.14 23.59
CA ALA A 23 -4.99 -6.55 22.33
C ALA A 23 -5.43 -5.37 21.46
N GLY A 24 -5.65 -4.19 22.03
CA GLY A 24 -6.08 -2.97 21.31
C GLY A 24 -4.95 -2.25 20.56
N LEU A 25 -3.69 -2.67 20.70
CA LEU A 25 -2.54 -2.08 20.01
C LEU A 25 -2.21 -2.77 18.69
N ALA A 26 -3.03 -3.71 18.25
CA ALA A 26 -2.96 -4.19 16.88
C ALA A 26 -3.37 -3.05 15.96
N SER A 27 -2.39 -2.34 15.41
CA SER A 27 -2.59 -1.36 14.35
C SER A 27 -3.36 -2.04 13.24
N ALA A 28 -4.64 -1.73 13.11
CA ALA A 28 -5.41 -2.12 11.95
C ALA A 28 -4.83 -1.34 10.76
N ARG A 29 -3.79 -1.89 10.13
CA ARG A 29 -3.44 -1.52 8.78
C ARG A 29 -4.64 -1.94 7.94
N MET A 30 -5.44 -0.96 7.52
CA MET A 30 -6.51 -1.25 6.58
C MET A 30 -5.85 -1.64 5.27
N PRO A 31 -5.92 -2.91 4.85
CA PRO A 31 -5.51 -3.24 3.50
C PRO A 31 -6.42 -2.47 2.55
N TYR A 32 -5.82 -1.80 1.57
CA TYR A 32 -6.60 -1.19 0.51
C TYR A 32 -7.36 -2.30 -0.22
N VAL A 33 -8.68 -2.27 -0.10
CA VAL A 33 -9.54 -3.22 -0.80
C VAL A 33 -9.86 -2.64 -2.18
N PHE A 34 -9.54 -3.38 -3.24
CA PHE A 34 -9.96 -3.02 -4.58
C PHE A 34 -11.48 -2.83 -4.64
N SER A 35 -11.92 -1.89 -5.44
CA SER A 35 -13.35 -1.68 -5.66
C SER A 35 -14.03 -2.97 -6.13
N SER A 36 -15.24 -3.22 -5.64
CA SER A 36 -16.02 -4.40 -6.02
C SER A 36 -16.14 -4.52 -7.54
N GLY A 37 -15.77 -5.66 -8.10
CA GLY A 37 -15.81 -5.91 -9.54
C GLY A 37 -14.43 -5.91 -10.21
N SER A 38 -13.36 -5.57 -9.51
CA SER A 38 -11.99 -5.64 -10.06
C SER A 38 -11.62 -7.07 -10.48
N GLU A 39 -12.13 -8.08 -9.81
CA GLU A 39 -11.92 -9.49 -10.14
C GLU A 39 -12.45 -9.86 -11.54
N PHE A 40 -13.49 -9.17 -12.01
CA PHE A 40 -14.01 -9.37 -13.36
C PHE A 40 -13.05 -8.89 -14.45
N ILE A 41 -12.23 -7.92 -14.13
CA ILE A 41 -11.28 -7.32 -15.07
C ILE A 41 -9.94 -8.04 -15.04
N THR A 42 -9.47 -8.38 -13.85
CA THR A 42 -8.10 -8.93 -13.64
C THR A 42 -8.07 -10.40 -13.31
N GLY A 43 -9.21 -11.00 -12.91
CA GLY A 43 -9.23 -12.28 -12.23
C GLY A 43 -8.69 -12.15 -10.81
N GLN A 44 -8.10 -13.22 -10.29
CA GLN A 44 -7.51 -13.20 -8.96
C GLN A 44 -6.23 -12.34 -8.95
N VAL A 45 -6.21 -11.32 -8.10
CA VAL A 45 -5.05 -10.43 -7.92
C VAL A 45 -4.11 -11.02 -6.90
N ALA A 46 -2.83 -11.15 -7.26
CA ALA A 46 -1.78 -11.52 -6.31
C ALA A 46 -1.36 -10.29 -5.48
N GLU A 47 -1.37 -10.40 -4.16
CA GLU A 47 -1.01 -9.32 -3.23
C GLU A 47 0.47 -9.45 -2.79
N THR A 48 1.38 -9.37 -3.74
CA THR A 48 2.82 -9.56 -3.52
C THR A 48 3.62 -8.27 -3.56
N PHE A 49 3.05 -7.18 -4.07
CA PHE A 49 3.73 -5.91 -4.19
C PHE A 49 3.85 -5.18 -2.85
N SER A 50 5.01 -4.58 -2.59
CA SER A 50 5.26 -3.76 -1.41
C SER A 50 5.89 -2.43 -1.78
N CYS A 51 5.39 -1.34 -1.18
CA CYS A 51 5.98 -0.01 -1.29
C CYS A 51 7.18 0.22 -0.37
N GLU A 52 7.56 -0.76 0.44
CA GLU A 52 8.65 -0.62 1.40
C GLU A 52 9.94 -0.22 0.71
N GLY A 53 10.53 0.91 1.12
CA GLY A 53 11.77 1.43 0.57
C GLY A 53 11.65 2.06 -0.82
N LEU A 54 10.46 2.13 -1.40
CA LEU A 54 10.27 2.77 -2.70
C LEU A 54 9.99 4.27 -2.55
N PRO A 55 10.61 5.11 -3.38
CA PRO A 55 10.29 6.54 -3.44
C PRO A 55 8.88 6.79 -3.98
N TYR A 56 8.44 8.05 -3.88
CA TYR A 56 7.18 8.45 -4.49
C TYR A 56 7.15 8.14 -5.98
N GLY A 57 6.12 7.45 -6.42
CA GLY A 57 5.99 7.14 -7.83
C GLY A 57 4.90 6.12 -8.14
N TYR A 58 4.85 5.76 -9.41
CA TYR A 58 3.96 4.77 -10.00
C TYR A 58 4.74 3.52 -10.37
N TYR A 59 4.19 2.37 -10.07
CA TYR A 59 4.89 1.09 -10.21
C TYR A 59 3.97 0.05 -10.85
N ALA A 60 4.34 -0.43 -12.04
CA ALA A 60 3.66 -1.56 -12.65
C ALA A 60 3.85 -2.83 -11.83
N ASP A 61 2.80 -3.59 -11.66
CA ASP A 61 2.82 -4.86 -10.92
C ASP A 61 3.06 -6.02 -11.89
N VAL A 62 4.29 -6.49 -11.94
CA VAL A 62 4.70 -7.58 -12.85
C VAL A 62 4.01 -8.89 -12.51
N ASP A 63 3.82 -9.20 -11.23
CA ASP A 63 3.16 -10.43 -10.78
C ASP A 63 1.69 -10.49 -11.20
N ASN A 64 1.08 -9.33 -11.42
CA ASN A 64 -0.27 -9.20 -11.97
C ASN A 64 -0.28 -8.84 -13.47
N ALA A 65 0.78 -9.17 -14.20
CA ALA A 65 0.93 -8.92 -15.63
C ALA A 65 0.70 -7.45 -16.02
N CYS A 66 1.07 -6.52 -15.16
CA CYS A 66 0.88 -5.06 -15.31
C CYS A 66 -0.58 -4.62 -15.47
N ARG A 67 -1.55 -5.50 -15.24
CA ARG A 67 -2.96 -5.10 -15.17
C ARG A 67 -3.27 -4.29 -13.91
N VAL A 68 -2.43 -4.42 -12.91
CA VAL A 68 -2.45 -3.64 -11.68
C VAL A 68 -1.23 -2.74 -11.64
N PHE A 69 -1.37 -1.55 -11.10
CA PHE A 69 -0.25 -0.68 -10.77
C PHE A 69 -0.45 -0.07 -9.38
N HIS A 70 0.64 0.37 -8.79
CA HIS A 70 0.66 0.89 -7.43
C HIS A 70 1.22 2.31 -7.41
N ILE A 71 0.70 3.10 -6.48
CA ILE A 71 1.28 4.40 -6.13
C ILE A 71 1.85 4.26 -4.72
N CYS A 72 3.14 4.54 -4.58
CA CYS A 72 3.81 4.62 -3.30
C CYS A 72 4.03 6.08 -2.94
N LEU A 73 3.57 6.49 -1.76
CA LEU A 73 3.69 7.86 -1.27
C LEU A 73 4.36 7.86 0.11
N PRO A 74 5.67 8.11 0.19
CA PRO A 74 6.34 8.31 1.47
C PRO A 74 5.80 9.54 2.19
N ILE A 75 5.46 9.39 3.46
CA ILE A 75 4.92 10.47 4.30
C ILE A 75 5.98 10.85 5.32
N PRO A 76 6.55 12.07 5.23
CA PRO A 76 7.53 12.55 6.19
C PRO A 76 6.85 13.10 7.46
N ASP A 77 7.60 13.09 8.55
CA ASP A 77 7.28 13.84 9.77
C ASP A 77 7.71 15.32 9.64
N ASP A 78 7.54 16.08 10.70
CA ASP A 78 7.93 17.51 10.75
C ASP A 78 9.45 17.73 10.60
N LEU A 79 10.25 16.70 10.79
CA LEU A 79 11.71 16.70 10.64
C LEU A 79 12.19 16.17 9.28
N GLY A 80 11.26 15.79 8.41
CA GLY A 80 11.57 15.23 7.10
C GLY A 80 11.91 13.74 7.09
N GLN A 81 11.75 13.04 8.22
CA GLN A 81 11.94 11.59 8.28
C GLN A 81 10.68 10.86 7.82
N ILE A 82 10.86 9.87 6.96
CA ILE A 82 9.75 9.07 6.49
C ILE A 82 9.25 8.15 7.61
N ILE A 83 8.05 8.40 8.08
CA ILE A 83 7.40 7.63 9.17
C ILE A 83 6.45 6.57 8.64
N GLU A 84 5.96 6.74 7.43
CA GLU A 84 4.99 5.87 6.80
C GLU A 84 5.12 5.97 5.29
N THR A 85 4.76 4.90 4.58
CA THR A 85 4.58 4.95 3.14
C THR A 85 3.14 4.53 2.80
N ALA A 86 2.36 5.45 2.26
CA ALA A 86 1.02 5.14 1.79
C ALA A 86 1.13 4.32 0.50
N HIS A 87 0.27 3.31 0.38
CA HIS A 87 0.24 2.37 -0.74
C HIS A 87 -1.18 2.33 -1.32
N PHE A 88 -1.31 2.70 -2.57
CA PHE A 88 -2.55 2.66 -3.32
C PHE A 88 -2.41 1.71 -4.50
N SER A 89 -3.44 0.94 -4.77
CA SER A 89 -3.46 -0.02 -5.87
C SER A 89 -4.62 0.27 -6.80
N PHE A 90 -4.35 0.20 -8.10
CA PHE A 90 -5.32 0.48 -9.16
C PHE A 90 -5.28 -0.59 -10.21
N VAL A 91 -6.40 -0.77 -10.88
CA VAL A 91 -6.55 -1.70 -12.00
C VAL A 91 -6.69 -0.90 -13.29
N CYS A 92 -5.89 -1.25 -14.28
CA CYS A 92 -6.06 -0.69 -15.63
C CYS A 92 -7.40 -1.12 -16.24
N GLY A 93 -7.98 -0.27 -17.07
CA GLY A 93 -9.22 -0.57 -17.79
C GLY A 93 -9.12 -1.85 -18.63
N ASN A 94 -10.27 -2.37 -19.04
CA ASN A 94 -10.35 -3.61 -19.80
C ASN A 94 -9.40 -3.62 -21.01
N GLN A 95 -8.66 -4.73 -21.19
CA GLN A 95 -7.69 -4.95 -22.28
C GLN A 95 -6.49 -3.99 -22.29
N THR A 96 -6.25 -3.28 -21.19
CA THR A 96 -5.06 -2.43 -21.04
C THR A 96 -4.15 -2.93 -19.91
N ILE A 97 -2.89 -2.55 -19.99
CA ILE A 97 -1.89 -2.78 -18.96
C ILE A 97 -1.19 -1.47 -18.62
N PHE A 98 -0.59 -1.40 -17.45
CA PHE A 98 0.19 -0.22 -17.05
C PHE A 98 1.50 -0.18 -17.82
N ASP A 99 1.74 0.94 -18.48
CA ASP A 99 2.97 1.22 -19.21
C ASP A 99 3.91 2.03 -18.33
N GLN A 100 4.98 1.40 -17.86
CA GLN A 100 5.97 2.06 -16.99
C GLN A 100 6.75 3.16 -17.71
N GLN A 101 6.76 3.18 -19.03
CA GLN A 101 7.43 4.22 -19.79
C GLN A 101 6.65 5.52 -19.81
N THR A 102 5.33 5.45 -19.94
CA THR A 102 4.45 6.62 -20.02
C THR A 102 3.71 6.91 -18.71
N LEU A 103 3.79 6.01 -17.73
CA LEU A 103 3.06 6.06 -16.45
C LEU A 103 1.54 6.14 -16.62
N THR A 104 1.03 5.46 -17.64
CA THR A 104 -0.41 5.37 -17.95
C THR A 104 -0.79 3.95 -18.34
N CYS A 105 -2.09 3.65 -18.31
CA CYS A 105 -2.60 2.41 -18.89
C CYS A 105 -2.65 2.53 -20.42
N ASN A 106 -2.20 1.49 -21.13
CA ASN A 106 -2.11 1.45 -22.56
C ASN A 106 -2.44 0.05 -23.08
N HIS A 107 -2.72 -0.07 -24.38
CA HIS A 107 -2.89 -1.39 -24.99
C HIS A 107 -1.57 -2.17 -24.96
N PRO A 108 -1.58 -3.50 -24.75
CA PRO A 108 -0.35 -4.28 -24.59
C PRO A 108 0.63 -4.17 -25.75
N GLN A 109 0.13 -4.02 -26.98
CA GLN A 109 0.97 -3.86 -28.16
C GLN A 109 1.73 -2.51 -28.22
N ASP A 110 1.22 -1.50 -27.49
CA ASP A 110 1.80 -0.15 -27.48
C ASP A 110 2.54 0.13 -26.14
N ALA A 111 2.40 -0.75 -25.16
CA ALA A 111 3.00 -0.59 -23.85
C ALA A 111 4.43 -1.12 -23.80
N PHE A 112 5.24 -0.52 -22.94
CA PHE A 112 6.55 -1.06 -22.59
C PHE A 112 6.40 -2.49 -22.02
N PRO A 113 7.28 -3.45 -22.35
CA PRO A 113 7.16 -4.82 -21.90
C PRO A 113 7.04 -4.93 -20.39
N CYS A 114 6.00 -5.61 -19.91
CA CYS A 114 5.68 -5.71 -18.49
C CYS A 114 6.81 -6.32 -17.66
N ASP A 115 7.42 -7.40 -18.15
CA ASP A 115 8.52 -8.08 -17.48
C ASP A 115 9.79 -7.22 -17.31
N GLN A 116 9.91 -6.15 -18.09
CA GLN A 116 11.02 -5.19 -18.02
C GLN A 116 10.66 -3.91 -17.26
N ALA A 117 9.43 -3.75 -16.82
CA ALA A 117 8.96 -2.56 -16.12
C ALA A 117 9.86 -2.15 -14.92
N PRO A 118 10.37 -3.06 -14.09
CA PRO A 118 11.24 -2.69 -12.97
C PRO A 118 12.50 -1.92 -13.39
N SER A 119 13.01 -2.11 -14.59
CA SER A 119 14.17 -1.37 -15.10
C SER A 119 13.91 0.13 -15.31
N LEU A 120 12.63 0.52 -15.40
CA LEU A 120 12.22 1.92 -15.59
C LEU A 120 11.71 2.58 -14.31
N TYR A 121 11.57 1.86 -13.21
CA TYR A 121 11.01 2.41 -11.97
C TYR A 121 11.71 3.69 -11.53
N ASP A 122 13.02 3.63 -11.39
CA ASP A 122 13.80 4.77 -10.89
C ASP A 122 13.82 5.93 -11.90
N ILE A 123 14.06 5.63 -13.17
CA ILE A 123 14.23 6.64 -14.21
C ILE A 123 12.92 7.42 -14.41
N ARG A 124 11.80 6.72 -14.50
CA ARG A 124 10.51 7.37 -14.78
C ARG A 124 9.93 8.08 -13.57
N ASN A 125 10.10 7.51 -12.38
CA ASN A 125 9.61 8.12 -11.16
C ASN A 125 10.49 9.29 -10.68
N ALA A 126 11.74 9.38 -11.09
CA ALA A 126 12.62 10.50 -10.74
C ALA A 126 12.10 11.86 -11.27
N GLU A 127 11.40 11.85 -12.39
CA GLU A 127 10.80 13.05 -12.99
C GLU A 127 9.34 13.27 -12.55
N PHE A 128 8.74 12.25 -11.93
CA PHE A 128 7.34 12.31 -11.53
C PHE A 128 7.13 13.27 -10.36
N GLY A 129 6.17 14.17 -10.50
CA GLY A 129 5.87 15.18 -9.49
C GLY A 129 6.88 16.34 -9.44
N ARG A 130 7.84 16.39 -10.35
CA ARG A 130 8.73 17.53 -10.52
C ARG A 130 7.93 18.69 -11.10
N ILE A 131 7.62 19.66 -10.25
CA ILE A 131 7.10 20.94 -10.73
C ILE A 131 8.31 21.70 -11.28
N GLU A 132 8.40 21.80 -12.59
CA GLU A 132 9.33 22.74 -13.18
C GLU A 132 8.92 24.13 -12.70
N ASN A 133 9.81 24.81 -11.98
CA ASN A 133 9.62 26.20 -11.64
C ASN A 133 9.76 26.99 -12.95
N ASP A 134 8.69 27.01 -13.73
CA ASP A 134 8.57 27.97 -14.81
C ASP A 134 8.56 29.33 -14.16
N ASN A 135 9.64 30.06 -14.39
CA ASN A 135 9.75 31.45 -13.99
C ASN A 135 8.60 32.22 -14.64
N PHE A 136 7.58 32.49 -13.84
CA PHE A 136 6.59 33.50 -14.18
C PHE A 136 7.18 34.89 -14.00
#